data_cea60eb982b2876a99bf9d1bbd117a1e
#
_entry.id   cea60eb982b2876a99bf9d1bbd117a1e
#
_cell.length_a   1.000
_cell.length_b   1.000
_cell.length_c   1.000
_cell.angle_alpha   90.00
_cell.angle_beta   90.00
_cell.angle_gamma   90.00
#
_symmetry.space_group_name_H-M   'P 1'
#
loop_
_entity.id
_entity.type
_entity.pdbx_description
1 polymer ?
#
loop_
_entity_poly.entity_id
_entity_poly.type
_entity_poly.pdbx_seq_one_letter_code
_entity_poly.pdbx_strand_id
1 'polypeptide(L)'
;MVPPSAASIDRFIDGVWIEDGLAALTLAAYRRDLSLYAAWLQAEHGLVLDQSSEAHLLGFMQQRHASSRATTANRRLTVFKRYFRWALRENIVRADPTVRLLAARQPLRVPKTLSEAQVEALLAAPDASTPRGLRDKAMMELMYASGLRVTELVQSRTVHLGLDEGVLQVQGKGARERLVPFGEEAHAWLQRYLLQARPQILAGQSSDDLFVTRHAKGMSRQMFWNLIKRYALAAGIQVPLSPHTLRHAFATHLLNHGADLRAVQMLLGHADIGTTTIYTHVARERLRQLHAKHHPRA
;
A
#
# COMPACT_ATOMS: atom_id res chain seq x y z
N MET A 1 -21.60 12.70 25.29
CA MET A 1 -22.78 12.77 24.40
C MET A 1 -22.39 12.20 23.05
N VAL A 2 -23.12 11.19 22.54
CA VAL A 2 -22.83 10.60 21.22
C VAL A 2 -23.23 11.62 20.15
N PRO A 3 -22.38 11.90 19.12
CA PRO A 3 -22.73 12.83 18.04
C PRO A 3 -24.03 12.42 17.36
N PRO A 4 -24.95 13.35 17.03
CA PRO A 4 -26.27 13.03 16.48
C PRO A 4 -26.27 12.15 15.23
N SER A 5 -25.23 12.25 14.40
CA SER A 5 -25.08 11.44 13.16
C SER A 5 -24.35 10.11 13.37
N ALA A 6 -23.88 9.77 14.57
CA ALA A 6 -23.05 8.60 14.79
C ALA A 6 -23.79 7.29 14.49
N ALA A 7 -25.05 7.17 14.91
CA ALA A 7 -25.86 5.97 14.67
C ALA A 7 -26.09 5.69 13.17
N SER A 8 -26.30 6.74 12.35
CA SER A 8 -26.45 6.59 10.91
C SER A 8 -25.15 6.15 10.24
N ILE A 9 -24.02 6.73 10.68
CA ILE A 9 -22.68 6.34 10.22
C ILE A 9 -22.40 4.88 10.59
N ASP A 10 -22.70 4.45 11.83
CA ASP A 10 -22.46 3.08 12.29
C ASP A 10 -23.24 2.08 11.44
N ARG A 11 -24.53 2.30 11.25
CA ARG A 11 -25.37 1.45 10.37
C ARG A 11 -24.84 1.35 8.94
N PHE A 12 -24.39 2.48 8.38
CA PHE A 12 -23.77 2.48 7.05
C PHE A 12 -22.47 1.65 7.02
N ILE A 13 -21.60 1.82 8.00
CA ILE A 13 -20.32 1.07 8.09
C ILE A 13 -20.57 -0.42 8.21
N ASP A 14 -21.55 -0.82 9.04
CA ASP A 14 -21.94 -2.23 9.19
C ASP A 14 -22.54 -2.78 7.89
N GLY A 15 -23.41 -2.00 7.22
CA GLY A 15 -23.98 -2.38 5.93
C GLY A 15 -22.91 -2.64 4.86
N VAL A 16 -21.97 -1.72 4.65
CA VAL A 16 -20.91 -1.92 3.64
C VAL A 16 -19.87 -2.97 4.05
N TRP A 17 -19.74 -3.26 5.33
CA TRP A 17 -18.93 -4.40 5.78
C TRP A 17 -19.58 -5.72 5.39
N ILE A 18 -20.88 -5.88 5.65
CA ILE A 18 -21.64 -7.10 5.36
C ILE A 18 -21.77 -7.32 3.84
N GLU A 19 -22.18 -6.28 3.10
CA GLU A 19 -22.48 -6.39 1.67
C GLU A 19 -21.23 -6.47 0.78
N ASP A 20 -20.21 -5.67 1.10
CA ASP A 20 -19.04 -5.48 0.25
C ASP A 20 -17.76 -6.10 0.79
N GLY A 21 -17.76 -6.62 2.01
CA GLY A 21 -16.58 -7.20 2.65
C GLY A 21 -15.38 -6.24 2.75
N LEU A 22 -15.64 -4.95 2.99
CA LEU A 22 -14.59 -3.94 3.02
C LEU A 22 -13.61 -4.16 4.19
N ALA A 23 -12.31 -3.97 3.91
CA ALA A 23 -11.27 -4.09 4.92
C ALA A 23 -11.44 -3.04 6.04
N ALA A 24 -11.10 -3.42 7.28
CA ALA A 24 -11.22 -2.57 8.48
C ALA A 24 -10.61 -1.16 8.32
N LEU A 25 -9.46 -1.04 7.66
CA LEU A 25 -8.83 0.25 7.38
C LEU A 25 -9.64 1.13 6.42
N THR A 26 -10.35 0.54 5.46
CA THR A 26 -11.26 1.25 4.54
C THR A 26 -12.48 1.74 5.28
N LEU A 27 -13.07 0.89 6.12
CA LEU A 27 -14.21 1.24 6.97
C LEU A 27 -13.86 2.37 7.94
N ALA A 28 -12.69 2.30 8.59
CA ALA A 28 -12.19 3.36 9.46
C ALA A 28 -11.98 4.69 8.72
N ALA A 29 -11.50 4.64 7.46
CA ALA A 29 -11.36 5.83 6.64
C ALA A 29 -12.71 6.43 6.25
N TYR A 30 -13.70 5.60 5.89
CA TYR A 30 -15.07 6.02 5.58
C TYR A 30 -15.72 6.67 6.80
N ARG A 31 -15.67 6.00 7.95
CA ARG A 31 -16.16 6.53 9.22
C ARG A 31 -15.58 7.91 9.52
N ARG A 32 -14.26 8.04 9.42
CA ARG A 32 -13.57 9.32 9.68
C ARG A 32 -14.03 10.44 8.74
N ASP A 33 -14.17 10.17 7.44
CA ASP A 33 -14.59 11.19 6.48
C ASP A 33 -16.04 11.65 6.73
N LEU A 34 -16.96 10.71 7.02
CA LEU A 34 -18.34 11.01 7.36
C LEU A 34 -18.45 11.76 8.69
N SER A 35 -17.72 11.34 9.73
CA SER A 35 -17.70 12.02 11.03
C SER A 35 -17.18 13.45 10.94
N LEU A 36 -16.14 13.69 10.11
CA LEU A 36 -15.62 15.05 9.88
C LEU A 36 -16.65 15.95 9.18
N TYR A 37 -17.38 15.41 8.22
CA TYR A 37 -18.45 16.15 7.56
C TYR A 37 -19.64 16.40 8.49
N ALA A 38 -20.09 15.38 9.23
CA ALA A 38 -21.18 15.51 10.20
C ALA A 38 -20.88 16.53 11.29
N ALA A 39 -19.65 16.55 11.81
CA ALA A 39 -19.23 17.54 12.81
C ALA A 39 -19.24 18.97 12.24
N TRP A 40 -18.77 19.17 11.00
CA TRP A 40 -18.83 20.46 10.34
C TRP A 40 -20.28 20.89 10.09
N LEU A 41 -21.13 20.00 9.58
CA LEU A 41 -22.54 20.26 9.28
C LEU A 41 -23.31 20.67 10.54
N GLN A 42 -23.03 20.00 11.67
CA GLN A 42 -23.63 20.33 12.95
C GLN A 42 -23.15 21.70 13.47
N ALA A 43 -21.86 22.01 13.33
CA ALA A 43 -21.27 23.25 13.82
C ALA A 43 -21.74 24.48 13.01
N GLU A 44 -21.79 24.36 11.67
CA GLU A 44 -22.11 25.50 10.79
C GLU A 44 -23.62 25.68 10.56
N HIS A 45 -24.39 24.60 10.59
CA HIS A 45 -25.79 24.61 10.18
C HIS A 45 -26.76 24.04 11.21
N GLY A 46 -26.26 23.43 12.30
CA GLY A 46 -27.12 22.77 13.31
C GLY A 46 -27.83 21.52 12.82
N LEU A 47 -27.39 20.97 11.67
CA LEU A 47 -28.06 19.85 10.98
C LEU A 47 -27.35 18.52 11.25
N VAL A 48 -28.08 17.42 11.10
CA VAL A 48 -27.52 16.06 11.09
C VAL A 48 -27.22 15.61 9.67
N LEU A 49 -26.39 14.57 9.55
CA LEU A 49 -25.89 14.06 8.26
C LEU A 49 -27.00 13.75 7.26
N ASP A 50 -28.13 13.20 7.73
CA ASP A 50 -29.26 12.78 6.90
C ASP A 50 -30.11 13.98 6.40
N GLN A 51 -29.85 15.19 6.90
CA GLN A 51 -30.46 16.44 6.46
C GLN A 51 -29.59 17.22 5.47
N SER A 52 -28.53 16.60 4.96
CA SER A 52 -27.59 17.24 4.05
C SER A 52 -28.26 17.60 2.72
N SER A 53 -27.88 18.76 2.17
CA SER A 53 -28.19 19.19 0.81
C SER A 53 -26.92 19.20 -0.05
N GLU A 54 -27.10 19.31 -1.38
CA GLU A 54 -25.99 19.53 -2.32
C GLU A 54 -25.15 20.75 -1.94
N ALA A 55 -25.80 21.85 -1.53
CA ALA A 55 -25.12 23.08 -1.12
C ALA A 55 -24.22 22.87 0.12
N HIS A 56 -24.67 22.09 1.11
CA HIS A 56 -23.87 21.78 2.29
C HIS A 56 -22.62 20.96 1.92
N LEU A 57 -22.77 19.96 1.05
CA LEU A 57 -21.63 19.16 0.58
C LEU A 57 -20.62 19.99 -0.20
N LEU A 58 -21.10 20.87 -1.09
CA LEU A 58 -20.24 21.81 -1.84
C LEU A 58 -19.50 22.75 -0.89
N GLY A 59 -20.19 23.38 0.08
CA GLY A 59 -19.60 24.27 1.07
C GLY A 59 -18.48 23.59 1.88
N PHE A 60 -18.75 22.38 2.40
CA PHE A 60 -17.73 21.59 3.09
C PHE A 60 -16.55 21.25 2.21
N MET A 61 -16.81 20.82 0.98
CA MET A 61 -15.74 20.48 0.04
C MET A 61 -14.92 21.72 -0.33
N GLN A 62 -15.53 22.88 -0.57
CA GLN A 62 -14.84 24.14 -0.89
C GLN A 62 -13.96 24.60 0.29
N GLN A 63 -14.50 24.63 1.50
CA GLN A 63 -13.75 25.04 2.69
C GLN A 63 -12.52 24.12 2.92
N ARG A 64 -12.65 22.83 2.64
CA ARG A 64 -11.57 21.84 2.77
C ARG A 64 -10.65 21.77 1.54
N HIS A 65 -11.07 22.28 0.37
CA HIS A 65 -10.23 22.28 -0.85
C HIS A 65 -9.04 23.23 -0.73
N ALA A 66 -9.17 24.35 -0.05
CA ALA A 66 -8.05 25.28 0.17
C ALA A 66 -6.83 24.60 0.84
N SER A 67 -7.04 23.50 1.55
CA SER A 67 -6.00 22.76 2.29
C SER A 67 -5.78 21.31 1.85
N SER A 68 -6.53 20.77 0.86
CA SER A 68 -6.45 19.36 0.50
C SER A 68 -6.18 19.10 -1.00
N ARG A 69 -5.42 18.03 -1.29
CA ARG A 69 -5.16 17.60 -2.67
C ARG A 69 -6.44 17.09 -3.35
N ALA A 70 -6.60 17.30 -4.67
CA ALA A 70 -7.74 16.81 -5.46
C ALA A 70 -8.03 15.31 -5.27
N THR A 71 -6.99 14.48 -5.10
CA THR A 71 -7.13 13.04 -4.78
C THR A 71 -7.87 12.79 -3.48
N THR A 72 -7.61 13.59 -2.44
CA THR A 72 -8.27 13.48 -1.14
C THR A 72 -9.73 13.93 -1.24
N ALA A 73 -10.00 15.01 -1.98
CA ALA A 73 -11.35 15.48 -2.22
C ALA A 73 -12.19 14.45 -2.98
N ASN A 74 -11.64 13.86 -4.05
CA ASN A 74 -12.32 12.83 -4.84
C ASN A 74 -12.58 11.55 -4.03
N ARG A 75 -11.66 11.17 -3.13
CA ARG A 75 -11.88 10.05 -2.22
C ARG A 75 -13.05 10.33 -1.27
N ARG A 76 -13.11 11.53 -0.67
CA ARG A 76 -14.23 11.93 0.21
C ARG A 76 -15.54 11.93 -0.56
N LEU A 77 -15.56 12.50 -1.77
CA LEU A 77 -16.75 12.48 -2.63
C LEU A 77 -17.23 11.04 -2.90
N THR A 78 -16.31 10.10 -3.13
CA THR A 78 -16.67 8.68 -3.29
C THR A 78 -17.34 8.12 -2.02
N VAL A 79 -16.85 8.47 -0.83
CA VAL A 79 -17.45 8.07 0.45
C VAL A 79 -18.85 8.66 0.59
N PHE A 80 -19.02 9.96 0.31
CA PHE A 80 -20.33 10.63 0.39
C PHE A 80 -21.34 10.02 -0.60
N LYS A 81 -20.95 9.83 -1.86
CA LYS A 81 -21.80 9.16 -2.86
C LYS A 81 -22.25 7.77 -2.41
N ARG A 82 -21.37 7.04 -1.76
CA ARG A 82 -21.66 5.70 -1.27
C ARG A 82 -22.61 5.72 -0.08
N TYR A 83 -22.41 6.65 0.86
CA TYR A 83 -23.28 6.86 2.00
C TYR A 83 -24.69 7.27 1.57
N PHE A 84 -24.85 8.30 0.73
CA PHE A 84 -26.16 8.80 0.35
C PHE A 84 -26.93 7.84 -0.56
N ARG A 85 -26.27 7.04 -1.39
CA ARG A 85 -26.91 5.93 -2.12
C ARG A 85 -27.46 4.87 -1.17
N TRP A 86 -26.69 4.49 -0.16
CA TRP A 86 -27.15 3.59 0.88
C TRP A 86 -28.30 4.21 1.66
N ALA A 87 -28.18 5.45 2.12
CA ALA A 87 -29.22 6.15 2.87
C ALA A 87 -30.53 6.31 2.08
N LEU A 88 -30.44 6.52 0.75
CA LEU A 88 -31.61 6.54 -0.14
C LEU A 88 -32.26 5.16 -0.23
N ARG A 89 -31.49 4.10 -0.38
CA ARG A 89 -31.98 2.71 -0.41
C ARG A 89 -32.66 2.31 0.90
N GLU A 90 -32.11 2.74 2.03
CA GLU A 90 -32.66 2.48 3.36
C GLU A 90 -33.80 3.46 3.74
N ASN A 91 -34.27 4.32 2.82
CA ASN A 91 -35.30 5.33 3.04
C ASN A 91 -34.99 6.32 4.18
N ILE A 92 -33.69 6.55 4.49
CA ILE A 92 -33.24 7.51 5.49
C ILE A 92 -33.29 8.94 4.91
N VAL A 93 -32.96 9.08 3.63
CA VAL A 93 -33.09 10.33 2.88
C VAL A 93 -34.06 10.16 1.71
N ARG A 94 -34.70 11.26 1.31
CA ARG A 94 -35.67 11.26 0.18
C ARG A 94 -35.01 11.45 -1.19
N ALA A 95 -33.83 12.00 -1.21
CA ALA A 95 -33.05 12.25 -2.43
C ALA A 95 -31.55 12.16 -2.13
N ASP A 96 -30.74 11.75 -3.11
CA ASP A 96 -29.28 11.72 -2.99
C ASP A 96 -28.69 13.10 -3.34
N PRO A 97 -28.17 13.87 -2.37
CA PRO A 97 -27.60 15.20 -2.61
C PRO A 97 -26.26 15.16 -3.36
N THR A 98 -25.72 13.98 -3.66
CA THR A 98 -24.42 13.85 -4.33
C THR A 98 -24.52 13.64 -5.84
N VAL A 99 -25.72 13.50 -6.39
CA VAL A 99 -25.93 13.13 -7.81
C VAL A 99 -25.22 14.07 -8.78
N ARG A 100 -25.30 15.39 -8.53
CA ARG A 100 -24.71 16.42 -9.41
C ARG A 100 -23.26 16.74 -9.07
N LEU A 101 -22.73 16.22 -7.96
CA LEU A 101 -21.35 16.49 -7.55
C LEU A 101 -20.37 15.77 -8.48
N LEU A 102 -19.52 16.55 -9.14
CA LEU A 102 -18.48 16.05 -10.03
C LEU A 102 -17.14 15.93 -9.29
N ALA A 103 -16.39 14.89 -9.67
CA ALA A 103 -15.01 14.75 -9.19
C ALA A 103 -14.14 15.90 -9.71
N ALA A 104 -13.25 16.42 -8.87
CA ALA A 104 -12.28 17.41 -9.26
C ALA A 104 -11.36 16.84 -10.36
N ARG A 105 -11.15 17.58 -11.43
CA ARG A 105 -10.23 17.20 -12.50
C ARG A 105 -8.82 17.06 -11.93
N GLN A 106 -8.21 15.92 -12.17
CA GLN A 106 -6.81 15.69 -11.83
C GLN A 106 -5.97 15.85 -13.10
N PRO A 107 -4.87 16.60 -13.05
CA PRO A 107 -3.93 16.58 -14.16
C PRO A 107 -3.41 15.16 -14.35
N LEU A 108 -3.31 14.73 -15.60
CA LEU A 108 -2.71 13.43 -15.93
C LEU A 108 -1.26 13.44 -15.41
N ARG A 109 -1.02 12.75 -14.32
CA ARG A 109 0.33 12.54 -13.83
C ARG A 109 0.89 11.34 -14.55
N VAL A 110 1.77 11.56 -15.52
CA VAL A 110 2.63 10.49 -16.00
C VAL A 110 3.48 10.05 -14.80
N PRO A 111 3.37 8.79 -14.35
CA PRO A 111 4.18 8.30 -13.25
C PRO A 111 5.65 8.45 -13.65
N LYS A 112 6.43 9.20 -12.88
CA LYS A 112 7.88 9.24 -13.07
C LYS A 112 8.43 7.94 -12.50
N THR A 113 8.82 7.03 -13.38
CA THR A 113 9.55 5.81 -13.02
C THR A 113 11.02 6.13 -12.79
N LEU A 114 11.65 5.37 -11.89
CA LEU A 114 13.11 5.40 -11.79
C LEU A 114 13.72 4.66 -12.99
N SER A 115 14.81 5.15 -13.52
CA SER A 115 15.65 4.38 -14.43
C SER A 115 16.39 3.27 -13.67
N GLU A 116 16.88 2.26 -14.37
CA GLU A 116 17.70 1.20 -13.76
C GLU A 116 18.93 1.77 -13.06
N ALA A 117 19.64 2.73 -13.68
CA ALA A 117 20.75 3.42 -13.06
C ALA A 117 20.39 4.14 -11.76
N GLN A 118 19.19 4.75 -11.69
CA GLN A 118 18.69 5.37 -10.46
C GLN A 118 18.34 4.34 -9.38
N VAL A 119 17.81 3.19 -9.78
CA VAL A 119 17.56 2.09 -8.84
C VAL A 119 18.89 1.54 -8.31
N GLU A 120 19.87 1.30 -9.16
CA GLU A 120 21.21 0.87 -8.75
C GLU A 120 21.85 1.85 -7.75
N ALA A 121 21.81 3.14 -8.05
CA ALA A 121 22.31 4.18 -7.14
C ALA A 121 21.57 4.18 -5.79
N LEU A 122 20.25 4.00 -5.81
CA LEU A 122 19.45 3.90 -4.59
C LEU A 122 19.81 2.67 -3.76
N LEU A 123 19.95 1.52 -4.41
CA LEU A 123 20.30 0.27 -3.77
C LEU A 123 21.75 0.26 -3.25
N ALA A 124 22.66 1.01 -3.86
CA ALA A 124 24.05 1.16 -3.42
C ALA A 124 24.21 2.15 -2.24
N ALA A 125 23.23 3.02 -1.97
CA ALA A 125 23.34 4.08 -0.99
C ALA A 125 23.46 3.64 0.49
N PRO A 126 22.88 2.50 0.96
CA PRO A 126 23.08 2.05 2.33
C PRO A 126 24.51 1.58 2.60
N ASP A 127 25.07 2.03 3.71
CA ASP A 127 26.36 1.52 4.20
C ASP A 127 26.20 0.10 4.77
N ALA A 128 26.46 -0.91 3.93
CA ALA A 128 26.35 -2.32 4.28
C ALA A 128 27.40 -2.82 5.29
N SER A 129 28.36 -1.99 5.70
CA SER A 129 29.30 -2.30 6.78
C SER A 129 28.64 -2.18 8.16
N THR A 130 27.56 -1.41 8.26
CA THR A 130 26.80 -1.25 9.50
C THR A 130 25.61 -2.22 9.55
N PRO A 131 25.24 -2.75 10.73
CA PRO A 131 24.09 -3.67 10.85
C PRO A 131 22.77 -3.07 10.33
N ARG A 132 22.53 -1.78 10.58
CA ARG A 132 21.34 -1.09 10.09
C ARG A 132 21.39 -0.86 8.57
N GLY A 133 22.52 -0.47 8.04
CA GLY A 133 22.68 -0.29 6.61
C GLY A 133 22.54 -1.60 5.84
N LEU A 134 23.09 -2.71 6.36
CA LEU A 134 22.92 -4.04 5.77
C LEU A 134 21.45 -4.49 5.79
N ARG A 135 20.72 -4.25 6.89
CA ARG A 135 19.26 -4.46 6.94
C ARG A 135 18.54 -3.64 5.87
N ASP A 136 18.83 -2.35 5.80
CA ASP A 136 18.18 -1.41 4.90
C ASP A 136 18.44 -1.78 3.43
N LYS A 137 19.66 -2.22 3.13
CA LYS A 137 20.07 -2.76 1.82
C LYS A 137 19.23 -4.00 1.49
N ALA A 138 19.19 -5.01 2.36
CA ALA A 138 18.44 -6.24 2.15
C ALA A 138 16.93 -5.97 1.97
N MET A 139 16.35 -5.01 2.71
CA MET A 139 14.95 -4.61 2.54
C MET A 139 14.68 -4.00 1.17
N MET A 140 15.54 -3.11 0.68
CA MET A 140 15.35 -2.46 -0.61
C MET A 140 15.59 -3.41 -1.77
N GLU A 141 16.59 -4.28 -1.68
CA GLU A 141 16.84 -5.34 -2.66
C GLU A 141 15.63 -6.29 -2.78
N LEU A 142 15.15 -6.80 -1.65
CA LEU A 142 13.97 -7.66 -1.66
C LEU A 142 12.75 -6.94 -2.25
N MET A 143 12.51 -5.68 -1.90
CA MET A 143 11.38 -4.92 -2.42
C MET A 143 11.45 -4.71 -3.94
N TYR A 144 12.64 -4.40 -4.45
CA TYR A 144 12.84 -4.22 -5.88
C TYR A 144 12.79 -5.54 -6.64
N ALA A 145 13.45 -6.59 -6.14
CA ALA A 145 13.47 -7.89 -6.78
C ALA A 145 12.09 -8.57 -6.85
N SER A 146 11.21 -8.31 -5.88
CA SER A 146 9.95 -9.02 -5.74
C SER A 146 8.70 -8.16 -6.01
N GLY A 147 8.87 -6.84 -6.14
CA GLY A 147 7.76 -5.91 -6.31
C GLY A 147 6.74 -5.91 -5.18
N LEU A 148 7.15 -6.23 -3.96
CA LEU A 148 6.29 -6.26 -2.76
C LEU A 148 5.62 -4.93 -2.48
N ARG A 149 4.40 -4.97 -1.90
CA ARG A 149 3.83 -3.78 -1.26
C ARG A 149 4.59 -3.48 0.02
N VAL A 150 4.73 -2.19 0.39
CA VAL A 150 5.43 -1.80 1.62
C VAL A 150 4.86 -2.50 2.87
N THR A 151 3.55 -2.71 2.92
CA THR A 151 2.92 -3.43 4.04
C THR A 151 3.36 -4.89 4.09
N GLU A 152 3.44 -5.57 2.95
CA GLU A 152 3.89 -6.96 2.84
C GLU A 152 5.36 -7.08 3.27
N LEU A 153 6.23 -6.15 2.83
CA LEU A 153 7.64 -6.13 3.20
C LEU A 153 7.85 -5.94 4.71
N VAL A 154 7.19 -4.95 5.32
CA VAL A 154 7.41 -4.66 6.75
C VAL A 154 6.72 -5.65 7.68
N GLN A 155 5.75 -6.42 7.19
CA GLN A 155 5.05 -7.47 7.92
C GLN A 155 5.59 -8.87 7.63
N SER A 156 6.65 -8.99 6.81
CA SER A 156 7.29 -10.28 6.54
C SER A 156 7.85 -10.89 7.82
N ARG A 157 7.66 -12.21 7.97
CA ARG A 157 8.20 -12.99 9.09
C ARG A 157 9.27 -13.95 8.60
N THR A 158 10.18 -14.31 9.49
CA THR A 158 11.27 -15.26 9.18
C THR A 158 10.73 -16.62 8.77
N VAL A 159 9.65 -17.09 9.39
CA VAL A 159 8.99 -18.37 9.07
C VAL A 159 8.42 -18.44 7.65
N HIS A 160 8.14 -17.29 7.04
CA HIS A 160 7.58 -17.20 5.70
C HIS A 160 8.66 -17.06 4.61
N LEU A 161 9.93 -16.98 4.98
CA LEU A 161 11.04 -16.87 4.04
C LEU A 161 11.60 -18.26 3.72
N GLY A 162 11.36 -18.73 2.50
CA GLY A 162 12.05 -19.85 1.90
C GLY A 162 13.33 -19.35 1.23
N LEU A 163 14.44 -19.26 2.01
CA LEU A 163 15.66 -18.68 1.48
C LEU A 163 16.25 -19.55 0.39
N ASP A 164 16.34 -20.85 0.59
CA ASP A 164 16.89 -21.80 -0.38
C ASP A 164 16.05 -21.90 -1.65
N GLU A 165 14.73 -21.75 -1.51
CA GLU A 165 13.81 -21.74 -2.63
C GLU A 165 13.72 -20.37 -3.35
N GLY A 166 14.32 -19.32 -2.80
CA GLY A 166 14.25 -17.97 -3.34
C GLY A 166 12.84 -17.38 -3.39
N VAL A 167 12.00 -17.70 -2.39
CA VAL A 167 10.60 -17.26 -2.33
C VAL A 167 10.23 -16.69 -0.96
N LEU A 168 9.31 -15.72 -0.96
CA LEU A 168 8.69 -15.18 0.24
C LEU A 168 7.18 -15.40 0.18
N GLN A 169 6.61 -16.02 1.21
CA GLN A 169 5.18 -16.11 1.39
C GLN A 169 4.64 -14.80 1.97
N VAL A 170 3.68 -14.20 1.30
CA VAL A 170 3.06 -12.94 1.73
C VAL A 170 1.55 -13.03 1.77
N GLN A 171 0.97 -12.31 2.71
CA GLN A 171 -0.48 -12.22 2.86
C GLN A 171 -1.02 -11.00 2.13
N GLY A 172 -1.89 -11.24 1.15
CA GLY A 172 -2.55 -10.20 0.36
C GLY A 172 -3.87 -9.72 0.97
N LYS A 173 -4.63 -8.94 0.21
CA LYS A 173 -5.97 -8.48 0.59
C LYS A 173 -6.92 -9.67 0.76
N GLY A 174 -7.68 -9.69 1.87
CA GLY A 174 -8.62 -10.77 2.18
C GLY A 174 -7.98 -12.05 2.69
N ALA A 175 -6.83 -11.95 3.37
CA ALA A 175 -6.08 -13.08 3.94
C ALA A 175 -5.62 -14.14 2.90
N ARG A 176 -5.62 -13.81 1.61
CA ARG A 176 -5.09 -14.68 0.56
C ARG A 176 -3.57 -14.67 0.60
N GLU A 177 -2.97 -15.83 0.68
CA GLU A 177 -1.53 -16.00 0.65
C GLU A 177 -1.03 -16.18 -0.78
N ARG A 178 0.15 -15.66 -1.05
CA ARG A 178 0.87 -15.93 -2.30
C ARG A 178 2.36 -16.03 -2.07
N LEU A 179 3.02 -16.78 -2.91
CA LEU A 179 4.48 -16.84 -2.98
C LEU A 179 4.99 -15.79 -3.96
N VAL A 180 6.02 -15.09 -3.56
CA VAL A 180 6.67 -14.07 -4.36
C VAL A 180 8.13 -14.47 -4.53
N PRO A 181 8.61 -14.74 -5.76
CA PRO A 181 10.00 -15.06 -6.01
C PRO A 181 10.86 -13.81 -5.87
N PHE A 182 12.12 -14.02 -5.50
CA PHE A 182 13.17 -13.01 -5.54
C PHE A 182 14.46 -13.62 -6.13
N GLY A 183 15.27 -12.78 -6.79
CA GLY A 183 16.45 -13.23 -7.50
C GLY A 183 17.68 -13.41 -6.60
N GLU A 184 18.79 -13.82 -7.21
CA GLU A 184 20.04 -14.16 -6.51
C GLU A 184 20.64 -12.99 -5.74
N GLU A 185 20.56 -11.78 -6.26
CA GLU A 185 21.05 -10.59 -5.56
C GLU A 185 20.30 -10.35 -4.24
N ALA A 186 18.96 -10.42 -4.28
CA ALA A 186 18.16 -10.28 -3.05
C ALA A 186 18.44 -11.43 -2.08
N HIS A 187 18.62 -12.67 -2.59
CA HIS A 187 19.03 -13.83 -1.80
C HIS A 187 20.34 -13.55 -1.04
N ALA A 188 21.39 -13.14 -1.74
CA ALA A 188 22.70 -12.88 -1.14
C ALA A 188 22.63 -11.80 -0.04
N TRP A 189 21.88 -10.71 -0.28
CA TRP A 189 21.72 -9.65 0.73
C TRP A 189 20.87 -10.08 1.91
N LEU A 190 19.83 -10.88 1.71
CA LEU A 190 19.03 -11.46 2.79
C LEU A 190 19.86 -12.41 3.65
N GLN A 191 20.64 -13.29 3.03
CA GLN A 191 21.51 -14.22 3.75
C GLN A 191 22.53 -13.47 4.62
N ARG A 192 23.19 -12.48 4.06
CA ARG A 192 24.14 -11.63 4.82
C ARG A 192 23.45 -10.90 5.96
N TYR A 193 22.27 -10.34 5.74
CA TYR A 193 21.49 -9.67 6.77
C TYR A 193 21.13 -10.62 7.91
N LEU A 194 20.60 -11.80 7.60
CA LEU A 194 20.17 -12.79 8.59
C LEU A 194 21.33 -13.30 9.45
N LEU A 195 22.48 -13.54 8.83
CA LEU A 195 23.64 -14.10 9.52
C LEU A 195 24.46 -13.04 10.27
N GLN A 196 24.61 -11.85 9.73
CA GLN A 196 25.56 -10.85 10.26
C GLN A 196 24.86 -9.72 11.02
N ALA A 197 23.82 -9.10 10.45
CA ALA A 197 23.26 -7.89 11.00
C ALA A 197 22.07 -8.12 11.94
N ARG A 198 21.18 -9.05 11.61
CA ARG A 198 19.99 -9.31 12.41
C ARG A 198 20.30 -9.71 13.85
N PRO A 199 21.24 -10.63 14.14
CA PRO A 199 21.63 -10.97 15.52
C PRO A 199 22.20 -9.75 16.28
N GLN A 200 22.99 -8.92 15.63
CA GLN A 200 23.53 -7.70 16.25
C GLN A 200 22.45 -6.67 16.58
N ILE A 201 21.45 -6.48 15.68
CA ILE A 201 20.33 -5.57 15.92
C ILE A 201 19.45 -6.06 17.07
N LEU A 202 19.23 -7.37 17.16
CA LEU A 202 18.43 -8.00 18.21
C LEU A 202 19.12 -7.98 19.58
N ALA A 203 20.45 -7.98 19.61
CA ALA A 203 21.25 -7.93 20.85
C ALA A 203 20.75 -8.95 21.90
N GLY A 204 20.53 -10.19 21.50
CA GLY A 204 20.03 -11.28 22.36
C GLY A 204 18.50 -11.35 22.51
N GLN A 205 17.74 -10.39 21.99
CA GLN A 205 16.28 -10.46 21.97
C GLN A 205 15.76 -11.37 20.84
N SER A 206 14.55 -11.89 20.97
CA SER A 206 13.87 -12.67 19.93
C SER A 206 12.83 -11.86 19.20
N SER A 207 12.58 -12.18 17.93
CA SER A 207 11.52 -11.60 17.11
C SER A 207 11.19 -12.51 15.94
N ASP A 208 9.91 -12.63 15.61
CA ASP A 208 9.44 -13.33 14.41
C ASP A 208 9.54 -12.46 13.16
N ASP A 209 9.64 -11.13 13.32
CA ASP A 209 9.73 -10.20 12.19
C ASP A 209 11.02 -10.46 11.40
N LEU A 210 10.91 -10.48 10.07
CA LEU A 210 12.07 -10.65 9.20
C LEU A 210 13.02 -9.46 9.37
N PHE A 211 12.50 -8.23 9.24
CA PHE A 211 13.29 -6.99 9.33
C PHE A 211 13.04 -6.29 10.66
N VAL A 212 14.03 -6.34 11.53
CA VAL A 212 13.91 -5.91 12.93
C VAL A 212 14.49 -4.52 13.19
N THR A 213 13.94 -3.86 14.20
CA THR A 213 14.47 -2.64 14.81
C THR A 213 15.21 -2.98 16.11
N ARG A 214 15.92 -2.01 16.71
CA ARG A 214 16.58 -2.15 18.01
C ARG A 214 15.66 -2.56 19.17
N HIS A 215 14.36 -2.49 18.97
CA HIS A 215 13.34 -2.86 19.97
C HIS A 215 12.77 -4.27 19.71
N ALA A 216 13.45 -5.09 18.92
CA ALA A 216 13.03 -6.41 18.50
C ALA A 216 11.63 -6.45 17.85
N LYS A 217 11.19 -5.34 17.27
CA LYS A 217 9.92 -5.19 16.55
C LYS A 217 10.17 -4.90 15.07
N GLY A 218 9.23 -5.30 14.23
CA GLY A 218 9.24 -4.98 12.81
C GLY A 218 9.29 -3.48 12.55
N MET A 219 9.78 -3.11 11.39
CA MET A 219 9.83 -1.73 10.93
C MET A 219 8.42 -1.27 10.51
N SER A 220 8.02 -0.05 10.88
CA SER A 220 6.75 0.52 10.40
C SER A 220 6.86 0.99 8.94
N ARG A 221 5.73 1.06 8.23
CA ARG A 221 5.65 1.62 6.87
C ARG A 221 6.22 3.04 6.79
N GLN A 222 5.98 3.86 7.82
CA GLN A 222 6.47 5.23 7.87
C GLN A 222 8.00 5.28 8.04
N MET A 223 8.56 4.40 8.86
CA MET A 223 10.02 4.29 9.01
C MET A 223 10.67 3.90 7.69
N PHE A 224 10.15 2.90 7.00
CA PHE A 224 10.69 2.47 5.70
C PHE A 224 10.53 3.55 4.63
N TRP A 225 9.43 4.30 4.64
CA TRP A 225 9.23 5.42 3.73
C TRP A 225 10.25 6.55 3.95
N ASN A 226 10.52 6.89 5.21
CA ASN A 226 11.54 7.88 5.57
C ASN A 226 12.95 7.39 5.19
N LEU A 227 13.20 6.09 5.35
CA LEU A 227 14.45 5.44 4.98
C LEU A 227 14.72 5.55 3.48
N ILE A 228 13.76 5.17 2.63
CA ILE A 228 13.88 5.31 1.17
C ILE A 228 14.15 6.77 0.78
N LYS A 229 13.46 7.74 1.38
CA LYS A 229 13.71 9.16 1.08
C LYS A 229 15.12 9.60 1.43
N ARG A 230 15.63 9.16 2.58
CA ARG A 230 17.00 9.48 3.00
C ARG A 230 18.03 8.93 2.01
N TYR A 231 17.88 7.68 1.57
CA TYR A 231 18.78 7.07 0.61
C TYR A 231 18.62 7.66 -0.81
N ALA A 232 17.42 8.04 -1.20
CA ALA A 232 17.20 8.77 -2.45
C ALA A 232 17.94 10.11 -2.49
N LEU A 233 17.89 10.85 -1.38
CA LEU A 233 18.64 12.10 -1.25
C LEU A 233 20.17 11.85 -1.31
N ALA A 234 20.67 10.84 -0.59
CA ALA A 234 22.07 10.47 -0.61
C ALA A 234 22.55 10.03 -2.00
N ALA A 235 21.69 9.36 -2.77
CA ALA A 235 21.96 8.93 -4.15
C ALA A 235 21.73 10.05 -5.19
N GLY A 236 21.44 11.29 -4.80
CA GLY A 236 21.20 12.40 -5.72
C GLY A 236 19.93 12.28 -6.55
N ILE A 237 18.97 11.45 -6.14
CA ILE A 237 17.71 11.21 -6.88
C ILE A 237 16.72 12.32 -6.55
N GLN A 238 16.46 13.19 -7.52
CA GLN A 238 15.55 14.34 -7.37
C GLN A 238 14.06 13.98 -7.61
N VAL A 239 13.78 12.81 -8.17
CA VAL A 239 12.40 12.36 -8.42
C VAL A 239 11.71 12.07 -7.08
N PRO A 240 10.45 12.55 -6.87
CA PRO A 240 9.70 12.20 -5.66
C PRO A 240 9.59 10.68 -5.52
N LEU A 241 10.24 10.14 -4.51
CA LEU A 241 10.39 8.72 -4.32
C LEU A 241 9.55 8.22 -3.14
N SER A 242 8.93 7.08 -3.34
CA SER A 242 8.15 6.35 -2.34
C SER A 242 8.32 4.83 -2.55
N PRO A 243 7.95 3.99 -1.58
CA PRO A 243 7.94 2.54 -1.80
C PRO A 243 7.12 2.11 -3.03
N HIS A 244 6.03 2.81 -3.32
CA HIS A 244 5.24 2.55 -4.53
C HIS A 244 6.01 2.85 -5.82
N THR A 245 6.89 3.84 -5.81
CA THR A 245 7.73 4.18 -6.97
C THR A 245 8.72 3.04 -7.26
N LEU A 246 9.32 2.43 -6.22
CA LEU A 246 10.24 1.30 -6.38
C LEU A 246 9.52 0.05 -6.91
N ARG A 247 8.31 -0.24 -6.40
CA ARG A 247 7.46 -1.31 -6.92
C ARG A 247 7.03 -1.03 -8.38
N HIS A 248 6.79 0.23 -8.73
CA HIS A 248 6.45 0.61 -10.10
C HIS A 248 7.66 0.44 -11.03
N ALA A 249 8.88 0.78 -10.56
CA ALA A 249 10.11 0.53 -11.29
C ALA A 249 10.31 -0.97 -11.57
N PHE A 250 10.10 -1.85 -10.58
CA PHE A 250 10.09 -3.31 -10.79
C PHE A 250 9.18 -3.72 -11.96
N ALA A 251 7.91 -3.28 -11.93
CA ALA A 251 6.96 -3.62 -12.99
C ALA A 251 7.40 -3.11 -14.37
N THR A 252 7.84 -1.85 -14.44
CA THR A 252 8.25 -1.22 -15.69
C THR A 252 9.52 -1.87 -16.27
N HIS A 253 10.50 -2.18 -15.41
CA HIS A 253 11.74 -2.79 -15.86
C HIS A 253 11.51 -4.22 -16.37
N LEU A 254 10.67 -5.03 -15.70
CA LEU A 254 10.26 -6.31 -16.21
C LEU A 254 9.62 -6.22 -17.61
N LEU A 255 8.71 -5.26 -17.82
CA LEU A 255 8.08 -5.04 -19.12
C LEU A 255 9.11 -4.60 -20.18
N ASN A 256 10.04 -3.71 -19.82
CA ASN A 256 11.11 -3.25 -20.70
C ASN A 256 12.06 -4.41 -21.12
N HIS A 257 12.24 -5.39 -20.25
CA HIS A 257 13.01 -6.61 -20.52
C HIS A 257 12.16 -7.73 -21.17
N GLY A 258 10.97 -7.40 -21.68
CA GLY A 258 10.17 -8.30 -22.48
C GLY A 258 9.26 -9.26 -21.72
N ALA A 259 9.06 -9.04 -20.42
CA ALA A 259 8.01 -9.77 -19.68
C ALA A 259 6.63 -9.38 -20.21
N ASP A 260 5.73 -10.34 -20.36
CA ASP A 260 4.36 -10.03 -20.72
C ASP A 260 3.59 -9.38 -19.53
N LEU A 261 2.60 -8.52 -19.85
CA LEU A 261 1.84 -7.77 -18.86
C LEU A 261 1.12 -8.69 -17.86
N ARG A 262 0.65 -9.86 -18.31
CA ARG A 262 -0.06 -10.81 -17.46
C ARG A 262 0.87 -11.46 -16.44
N ALA A 263 2.10 -11.79 -16.85
CA ALA A 263 3.12 -12.30 -15.94
C ALA A 263 3.47 -11.26 -14.87
N VAL A 264 3.65 -10.00 -15.24
CA VAL A 264 3.90 -8.90 -14.29
C VAL A 264 2.72 -8.70 -13.34
N GLN A 265 1.48 -8.76 -13.82
CA GLN A 265 0.28 -8.68 -12.98
C GLN A 265 0.19 -9.84 -11.97
N MET A 266 0.57 -11.06 -12.38
CA MET A 266 0.63 -12.22 -11.49
C MET A 266 1.68 -12.04 -10.38
N LEU A 267 2.89 -11.60 -10.71
CA LEU A 267 3.96 -11.31 -9.75
C LEU A 267 3.52 -10.22 -8.75
N LEU A 268 2.83 -9.20 -9.22
CA LEU A 268 2.32 -8.12 -8.38
C LEU A 268 1.10 -8.53 -7.52
N GLY A 269 0.45 -9.66 -7.79
CA GLY A 269 -0.72 -10.13 -7.04
C GLY A 269 -1.93 -9.22 -7.23
N HIS A 270 -2.30 -8.93 -8.49
CA HIS A 270 -3.53 -8.23 -8.83
C HIS A 270 -4.70 -9.21 -8.76
N ALA A 271 -5.70 -8.90 -7.93
CA ALA A 271 -6.79 -9.81 -7.53
C ALA A 271 -7.86 -10.08 -8.61
N ASP A 272 -7.89 -9.30 -9.70
CA ASP A 272 -8.95 -9.37 -10.72
C ASP A 272 -8.72 -10.44 -11.80
N ILE A 273 -7.63 -11.16 -11.75
CA ILE A 273 -7.46 -12.32 -12.64
C ILE A 273 -7.98 -13.53 -11.87
N GLY A 274 -9.27 -13.81 -12.07
CA GLY A 274 -9.95 -14.94 -11.46
C GLY A 274 -9.19 -16.24 -11.73
N THR A 275 -8.50 -16.69 -10.72
CA THR A 275 -8.30 -18.09 -10.38
C THR A 275 -7.48 -18.13 -9.09
N THR A 276 -8.01 -18.78 -8.11
CA THR A 276 -7.22 -19.41 -7.05
C THR A 276 -6.35 -20.45 -7.73
N THR A 277 -5.30 -20.01 -8.42
CA THR A 277 -4.29 -20.93 -8.90
C THR A 277 -3.62 -21.44 -7.65
N ILE A 278 -4.00 -22.63 -7.23
CA ILE A 278 -3.25 -23.45 -6.28
C ILE A 278 -1.81 -23.35 -6.77
N TYR A 279 -0.95 -22.72 -5.99
CA TYR A 279 0.47 -22.58 -6.30
C TYR A 279 1.11 -23.97 -6.25
N THR A 280 0.92 -24.75 -7.31
CA THR A 280 1.58 -26.02 -7.51
C THR A 280 3.08 -25.78 -7.70
N HIS A 281 3.89 -26.78 -7.45
CA HIS A 281 5.33 -26.74 -7.68
C HIS A 281 5.67 -26.22 -9.11
N VAL A 282 4.87 -26.61 -10.09
CA VAL A 282 5.00 -26.18 -11.50
C VAL A 282 4.76 -24.67 -11.67
N ALA A 283 3.77 -24.09 -10.97
CA ALA A 283 3.50 -22.66 -11.05
C ALA A 283 4.61 -21.82 -10.36
N ARG A 284 5.21 -22.33 -9.28
CA ARG A 284 6.36 -21.70 -8.62
C ARG A 284 7.56 -21.64 -9.54
N GLU A 285 7.92 -22.77 -10.14
CA GLU A 285 9.07 -22.87 -11.03
C GLU A 285 8.90 -21.96 -12.24
N ARG A 286 7.72 -21.89 -12.84
CA ARG A 286 7.41 -20.96 -13.93
C ARG A 286 7.56 -19.49 -13.54
N LEU A 287 7.13 -19.11 -12.35
CA LEU A 287 7.30 -17.72 -11.83
C LEU A 287 8.77 -17.39 -11.59
N ARG A 288 9.57 -18.33 -11.07
CA ARG A 288 11.02 -18.16 -10.90
C ARG A 288 11.71 -17.99 -12.25
N GLN A 289 11.41 -18.82 -13.24
CA GLN A 289 11.97 -18.73 -14.58
C GLN A 289 11.59 -17.42 -15.27
N LEU A 290 10.35 -16.95 -15.13
CA LEU A 290 9.94 -15.64 -15.65
C LEU A 290 10.70 -14.50 -14.98
N HIS A 291 10.88 -14.58 -13.66
CA HIS A 291 11.66 -13.61 -12.93
C HIS A 291 13.12 -13.63 -13.38
N ALA A 292 13.76 -14.80 -13.37
CA ALA A 292 15.16 -14.98 -13.78
C ALA A 292 15.43 -14.53 -15.22
N LYS A 293 14.46 -14.69 -16.10
CA LYS A 293 14.60 -14.30 -17.52
C LYS A 293 14.49 -12.79 -17.76
N HIS A 294 13.72 -12.08 -16.95
CA HIS A 294 13.30 -10.70 -17.26
C HIS A 294 13.65 -9.67 -16.21
N HIS A 295 14.04 -10.07 -15.00
CA HIS A 295 14.41 -9.11 -13.98
C HIS A 295 15.89 -8.72 -14.09
N PRO A 296 16.24 -7.41 -14.05
CA PRO A 296 17.61 -6.94 -14.24
C PRO A 296 18.61 -7.45 -13.18
N ARG A 297 18.12 -7.92 -12.04
CA ARG A 297 18.90 -8.43 -10.91
C ARG A 297 18.42 -9.84 -10.50
N ALA A 298 18.12 -10.66 -11.47
CA ALA A 298 17.73 -12.04 -11.24
C ALA A 298 18.90 -12.93 -10.83
#